data_7fa624b266b77e40b849403dac77ff89
#
_entry.id   7fa624b266b77e40b849403dac77ff89
#
_cell.length_a   1.000
_cell.length_b   1.000
_cell.length_c   1.000
_cell.angle_alpha   90.00
_cell.angle_beta   90.00
_cell.angle_gamma   90.00
#
_symmetry.space_group_name_H-M   'P 1'
#
loop_
_entity.id
_entity.type
_entity.pdbx_description
1 polymer ?
#
loop_
_entity_poly.entity_id
_entity_poly.type
_entity_poly.pdbx_seq_one_letter_code
_entity_poly.pdbx_strand_id
1 'polypeptide(L)'
;MLPFQIKALPIWIDWLIAYQIRYNTAPMEGRLQKLLAQAGHGSRRHCEEFIIAGRVRVNGQVASLGQKADLATDKVTLDGKALPKAESLAYTYIALYKPRNVLSAAEGHDDRETVRDLIPLPGHLYPVGRLDWDSEGLILMTNDGELTNKLTHPKFGHQKEYRVLVARKPDDKQLDTWRRGVVLEDGDKTAPADVSFISMSGKGAWIRVIMGEGKKRQIREVGKLLGLPVVKIIRLRIGTLKLGSLKPRQWRHLTEDEVKELKGEKGKMMEVRSVRIPDKRLHPTDRPKRAPNKKVATINRNQGERPPTKSSSERVSEDRSRKKRR
;
A
#
# COMPACT_ATOMS: atom_id res chain seq x y z
N MET A 1 42.30 -47.16 5.16
CA MET A 1 40.85 -46.93 5.29
C MET A 1 40.60 -45.74 6.21
N LEU A 2 40.32 -44.60 5.62
CA LEU A 2 39.97 -43.37 6.35
C LEU A 2 38.44 -43.16 6.21
N PRO A 3 37.68 -42.86 7.26
CA PRO A 3 36.24 -42.67 7.16
C PRO A 3 35.92 -41.28 6.53
N PHE A 4 35.07 -41.32 5.52
CA PHE A 4 34.44 -40.13 4.91
C PHE A 4 33.63 -39.40 5.97
N GLN A 5 34.11 -38.24 6.39
CA GLN A 5 33.27 -37.31 7.18
C GLN A 5 32.29 -36.62 6.22
N ILE A 6 31.01 -36.98 6.33
CA ILE A 6 29.91 -36.25 5.72
C ILE A 6 29.81 -34.92 6.48
N LYS A 7 30.29 -33.83 5.89
CA LYS A 7 30.04 -32.47 6.40
C LYS A 7 28.51 -32.22 6.37
N ALA A 8 27.92 -32.10 7.54
CA ALA A 8 26.54 -31.68 7.68
C ALA A 8 26.33 -30.34 6.96
N LEU A 9 25.43 -30.33 6.00
CA LEU A 9 24.98 -29.09 5.33
C LEU A 9 24.37 -28.16 6.38
N PRO A 10 24.58 -26.84 6.25
CA PRO A 10 24.06 -25.89 7.24
C PRO A 10 22.53 -25.94 7.31
N ILE A 11 21.99 -25.92 8.51
CA ILE A 11 20.58 -26.10 8.90
C ILE A 11 19.57 -25.22 8.12
N TRP A 12 20.04 -24.14 7.48
CA TRP A 12 19.19 -23.28 6.67
C TRP A 12 18.95 -23.79 5.24
N ILE A 13 19.65 -24.81 4.75
CA ILE A 13 19.36 -25.47 3.46
C ILE A 13 18.12 -26.38 3.60
N ASP A 14 17.97 -27.07 4.72
CA ASP A 14 16.76 -27.87 5.01
C ASP A 14 15.53 -26.97 5.16
N TRP A 15 15.71 -25.76 5.68
CA TRP A 15 14.66 -24.73 5.75
C TRP A 15 14.21 -24.25 4.36
N LEU A 16 15.12 -24.14 3.39
CA LEU A 16 14.79 -23.75 2.01
C LEU A 16 13.98 -24.82 1.27
N ILE A 17 14.23 -26.09 1.56
CA ILE A 17 13.55 -27.24 0.94
C ILE A 17 12.17 -27.45 1.57
N ALA A 18 12.01 -27.24 2.86
CA ALA A 18 10.73 -27.38 3.58
C ALA A 18 9.72 -26.26 3.30
N TYR A 19 10.15 -25.12 2.73
CA TYR A 19 9.32 -23.94 2.55
C TYR A 19 8.62 -23.85 1.17
N GLN A 20 8.62 -24.91 0.39
CA GLN A 20 7.80 -24.99 -0.83
C GLN A 20 6.36 -25.36 -0.46
N ILE A 21 5.55 -24.37 -0.15
CA ILE A 21 4.10 -24.58 0.02
C ILE A 21 3.52 -24.98 -1.35
N ARG A 22 3.24 -26.26 -1.52
CA ARG A 22 2.52 -26.79 -2.68
C ARG A 22 1.04 -26.52 -2.48
N TYR A 23 0.51 -25.56 -3.19
CA TYR A 23 -0.94 -25.36 -3.31
C TYR A 23 -1.46 -26.15 -4.49
N ASN A 24 -2.46 -27.00 -4.25
CA ASN A 24 -3.16 -27.75 -5.28
C ASN A 24 -3.86 -26.79 -6.24
N THR A 25 -3.66 -26.94 -7.54
CA THR A 25 -4.09 -26.00 -8.56
C THR A 25 -5.32 -26.49 -9.28
N ALA A 26 -6.28 -25.58 -9.48
CA ALA A 26 -7.39 -25.75 -10.42
C ALA A 26 -6.88 -25.96 -11.86
N PRO A 27 -7.72 -26.47 -12.78
CA PRO A 27 -7.33 -26.72 -14.19
C PRO A 27 -6.68 -25.49 -14.81
N MET A 28 -5.52 -25.68 -15.43
CA MET A 28 -4.63 -24.62 -15.89
C MET A 28 -4.82 -24.31 -17.37
N GLU A 29 -6.07 -24.29 -17.85
CA GLU A 29 -6.34 -23.67 -19.12
C GLU A 29 -6.06 -22.16 -19.04
N GLY A 30 -5.21 -21.66 -19.89
CA GLY A 30 -4.86 -20.25 -19.91
C GLY A 30 -4.17 -19.81 -21.19
N ARG A 31 -4.09 -18.50 -21.40
CA ARG A 31 -3.29 -17.93 -22.49
C ARG A 31 -1.83 -18.34 -22.33
N LEU A 32 -1.17 -18.71 -23.41
CA LEU A 32 0.22 -19.20 -23.39
C LEU A 32 1.20 -18.26 -22.68
N GLN A 33 1.10 -16.96 -22.90
CA GLN A 33 1.95 -16.00 -22.18
C GLN A 33 1.73 -16.01 -20.65
N LYS A 34 0.50 -16.37 -20.19
CA LYS A 34 0.25 -16.55 -18.75
C LYS A 34 0.98 -17.80 -18.23
N LEU A 35 0.88 -18.91 -18.96
CA LEU A 35 1.48 -20.21 -18.59
C LEU A 35 3.01 -20.12 -18.57
N LEU A 36 3.61 -19.51 -19.60
CA LEU A 36 5.05 -19.26 -19.68
C LEU A 36 5.54 -18.38 -18.52
N ALA A 37 4.83 -17.30 -18.22
CA ALA A 37 5.18 -16.43 -17.11
C ALA A 37 5.08 -17.14 -15.74
N GLN A 38 4.05 -17.98 -15.54
CA GLN A 38 3.93 -18.82 -14.34
C GLN A 38 5.05 -19.86 -14.23
N ALA A 39 5.52 -20.40 -15.37
CA ALA A 39 6.66 -21.29 -15.44
C ALA A 39 8.03 -20.57 -15.22
N GLY A 40 8.02 -19.25 -15.00
CA GLY A 40 9.22 -18.50 -14.66
C GLY A 40 10.01 -17.91 -15.83
N HIS A 41 9.45 -17.93 -17.05
CA HIS A 41 10.11 -17.43 -18.27
C HIS A 41 10.05 -15.91 -18.44
N GLY A 42 9.68 -15.15 -17.41
CA GLY A 42 9.66 -13.69 -17.44
C GLY A 42 8.27 -13.07 -17.33
N SER A 43 8.13 -11.80 -17.72
CA SER A 43 6.85 -11.11 -17.72
C SER A 43 5.94 -11.65 -18.84
N ARG A 44 4.61 -11.45 -18.74
CA ARG A 44 3.68 -11.87 -19.79
C ARG A 44 4.00 -11.23 -21.15
N ARG A 45 4.42 -9.97 -21.17
CA ARG A 45 4.83 -9.27 -22.39
C ARG A 45 6.09 -9.90 -22.99
N HIS A 46 7.07 -10.20 -22.18
CA HIS A 46 8.27 -10.91 -22.64
C HIS A 46 7.93 -12.32 -23.18
N CYS A 47 7.00 -13.01 -22.54
CA CYS A 47 6.51 -14.30 -23.04
C CYS A 47 5.73 -14.17 -24.36
N GLU A 48 5.05 -13.06 -24.61
CA GLU A 48 4.43 -12.76 -25.92
C GLU A 48 5.48 -12.64 -27.03
N GLU A 49 6.64 -12.05 -26.73
CA GLU A 49 7.77 -11.97 -27.67
C GLU A 49 8.28 -13.37 -28.08
N PHE A 50 8.34 -14.32 -27.15
CA PHE A 50 8.69 -15.71 -27.48
C PHE A 50 7.66 -16.36 -28.41
N ILE A 51 6.37 -16.09 -28.21
CA ILE A 51 5.29 -16.62 -29.06
C ILE A 51 5.40 -16.02 -30.46
N ILE A 52 5.57 -14.69 -30.57
CA ILE A 52 5.73 -13.98 -31.85
C ILE A 52 6.97 -14.48 -32.61
N ALA A 53 8.06 -14.76 -31.91
CA ALA A 53 9.29 -15.29 -32.48
C ALA A 53 9.20 -16.77 -32.89
N GLY A 54 8.03 -17.43 -32.74
CA GLY A 54 7.83 -18.84 -33.12
C GLY A 54 8.56 -19.86 -32.25
N ARG A 55 9.07 -19.44 -31.08
CA ARG A 55 9.86 -20.27 -30.15
C ARG A 55 8.97 -21.18 -29.30
N VAL A 56 7.65 -20.91 -29.21
CA VAL A 56 6.69 -21.68 -28.43
C VAL A 56 5.94 -22.66 -29.33
N ARG A 57 5.80 -23.90 -28.89
CA ARG A 57 5.01 -24.92 -29.56
C ARG A 57 3.99 -25.55 -28.62
N VAL A 58 2.81 -25.85 -29.15
CA VAL A 58 1.75 -26.61 -28.47
C VAL A 58 1.50 -27.88 -29.28
N ASN A 59 1.69 -29.05 -28.67
CA ASN A 59 1.54 -30.34 -29.31
C ASN A 59 2.37 -30.47 -30.62
N GLY A 60 3.58 -29.85 -30.64
CA GLY A 60 4.47 -29.85 -31.77
C GLY A 60 4.24 -28.77 -32.83
N GLN A 61 3.09 -28.08 -32.83
CA GLN A 61 2.78 -26.99 -33.76
C GLN A 61 3.21 -25.65 -33.19
N VAL A 62 3.70 -24.72 -34.03
CA VAL A 62 4.08 -23.36 -33.63
C VAL A 62 2.84 -22.61 -33.11
N ALA A 63 2.96 -22.04 -31.95
CA ALA A 63 1.88 -21.34 -31.28
C ALA A 63 1.66 -19.93 -31.86
N SER A 64 0.40 -19.48 -31.84
CA SER A 64 0.02 -18.12 -32.25
C SER A 64 -0.25 -17.22 -31.03
N LEU A 65 -0.11 -15.89 -31.23
CA LEU A 65 -0.41 -14.91 -30.19
C LEU A 65 -1.89 -14.99 -29.77
N GLY A 66 -2.11 -15.02 -28.44
CA GLY A 66 -3.46 -15.14 -27.87
C GLY A 66 -3.96 -16.57 -27.71
N GLN A 67 -3.27 -17.58 -28.29
CA GLN A 67 -3.60 -18.98 -28.10
C GLN A 67 -3.65 -19.38 -26.63
N LYS A 68 -4.58 -20.29 -26.32
CA LYS A 68 -4.69 -20.94 -25.02
C LYS A 68 -4.17 -22.37 -25.09
N ALA A 69 -3.76 -22.90 -23.95
CA ALA A 69 -3.43 -24.30 -23.76
C ALA A 69 -3.78 -24.74 -22.34
N ASP A 70 -3.93 -26.04 -22.12
CA ASP A 70 -4.07 -26.64 -20.80
C ASP A 70 -2.84 -27.52 -20.51
N LEU A 71 -2.02 -27.14 -19.53
CA LEU A 71 -0.82 -27.89 -19.15
C LEU A 71 -1.10 -29.30 -18.59
N ALA A 72 -2.37 -29.63 -18.31
CA ALA A 72 -2.75 -30.98 -17.94
C ALA A 72 -2.85 -31.93 -19.17
N THR A 73 -3.26 -31.39 -20.32
CA THR A 73 -3.56 -32.15 -21.55
C THR A 73 -2.61 -31.81 -22.68
N ASP A 74 -2.10 -30.57 -22.75
CA ASP A 74 -1.27 -30.10 -23.86
C ASP A 74 0.23 -30.13 -23.50
N LYS A 75 1.03 -30.57 -24.46
CA LYS A 75 2.49 -30.49 -24.40
C LYS A 75 2.94 -29.12 -24.92
N VAL A 76 3.18 -28.18 -24.00
CA VAL A 76 3.72 -26.85 -24.33
C VAL A 76 5.23 -26.87 -24.19
N THR A 77 5.95 -26.38 -25.21
CA THR A 77 7.43 -26.28 -25.20
C THR A 77 7.88 -24.87 -25.56
N LEU A 78 8.96 -24.41 -24.91
CA LEU A 78 9.73 -23.23 -25.27
C LEU A 78 11.13 -23.67 -25.68
N ASP A 79 11.58 -23.34 -26.88
CA ASP A 79 12.88 -23.78 -27.46
C ASP A 79 13.08 -25.30 -27.36
N GLY A 80 12.04 -26.08 -27.58
CA GLY A 80 12.06 -27.53 -27.48
C GLY A 80 12.00 -28.11 -26.06
N LYS A 81 12.15 -27.31 -25.01
CA LYS A 81 12.03 -27.72 -23.60
C LYS A 81 10.58 -27.65 -23.15
N ALA A 82 10.07 -28.75 -22.58
CA ALA A 82 8.71 -28.78 -22.06
C ALA A 82 8.54 -27.87 -20.85
N LEU A 83 7.41 -27.16 -20.77
CA LEU A 83 7.03 -26.45 -19.55
C LEU A 83 6.75 -27.44 -18.41
N PRO A 84 7.06 -27.04 -17.16
CA PRO A 84 6.73 -27.85 -16.01
C PRO A 84 5.21 -28.01 -15.90
N LYS A 85 4.76 -29.17 -15.43
CA LYS A 85 3.34 -29.39 -15.13
C LYS A 85 2.86 -28.44 -14.05
N ALA A 86 1.58 -28.06 -14.10
CA ALA A 86 0.96 -27.15 -13.15
C ALA A 86 1.21 -27.49 -11.67
N GLU A 87 1.15 -28.79 -11.36
CA GLU A 87 1.33 -29.33 -9.99
C GLU A 87 2.75 -29.12 -9.43
N SER A 88 3.74 -28.86 -10.30
CA SER A 88 5.14 -28.65 -9.89
C SER A 88 5.51 -27.18 -9.70
N LEU A 89 4.57 -26.24 -9.94
CA LEU A 89 4.83 -24.81 -9.80
C LEU A 89 4.78 -24.40 -8.32
N ALA A 90 5.94 -24.03 -7.78
CA ALA A 90 6.03 -23.49 -6.43
C ALA A 90 5.70 -21.99 -6.42
N TYR A 91 4.73 -21.59 -5.60
CA TYR A 91 4.43 -20.18 -5.39
C TYR A 91 5.26 -19.62 -4.23
N THR A 92 5.75 -18.40 -4.42
CA THR A 92 6.50 -17.65 -3.42
C THR A 92 5.69 -16.41 -3.03
N TYR A 93 5.61 -16.14 -1.73
CA TYR A 93 4.89 -14.99 -1.17
C TYR A 93 5.78 -14.27 -0.18
N ILE A 94 6.05 -12.99 -0.43
CA ILE A 94 6.99 -12.18 0.36
C ILE A 94 6.33 -10.86 0.74
N ALA A 95 6.30 -10.56 2.02
CA ALA A 95 6.02 -9.23 2.53
C ALA A 95 7.32 -8.43 2.56
N LEU A 96 7.35 -7.30 1.87
CA LEU A 96 8.48 -6.38 1.83
C LEU A 96 8.06 -5.02 2.35
N TYR A 97 8.90 -4.38 3.18
CA TYR A 97 8.78 -2.95 3.42
C TYR A 97 9.51 -2.20 2.31
N LYS A 98 8.76 -1.71 1.32
CA LYS A 98 9.30 -0.83 0.29
C LYS A 98 9.74 0.50 0.92
N PRO A 99 11.00 0.92 0.81
CA PRO A 99 11.41 2.26 1.23
C PRO A 99 10.97 3.32 0.19
N ARG A 100 11.16 4.58 0.50
CA ARG A 100 11.07 5.67 -0.49
C ARG A 100 12.18 5.52 -1.53
N ASN A 101 11.99 6.13 -2.68
CA ASN A 101 12.95 6.17 -3.78
C ASN A 101 13.33 4.78 -4.34
N VAL A 102 12.37 3.85 -4.35
CA VAL A 102 12.45 2.53 -4.98
C VAL A 102 11.20 2.34 -5.84
N LEU A 103 11.35 1.81 -7.04
CA LEU A 103 10.26 1.55 -7.97
C LEU A 103 9.46 0.31 -7.58
N SER A 104 8.14 0.36 -7.69
CA SER A 104 7.26 -0.82 -7.57
C SER A 104 7.18 -1.55 -8.92
N ALA A 105 8.29 -2.12 -9.36
CA ALA A 105 8.44 -2.86 -10.61
C ALA A 105 9.20 -4.17 -10.38
N ALA A 106 8.99 -5.15 -11.26
CA ALA A 106 9.77 -6.40 -11.30
C ALA A 106 11.08 -6.24 -12.08
N GLU A 107 11.09 -5.32 -13.04
CA GLU A 107 12.24 -5.00 -13.88
C GLU A 107 12.35 -3.47 -13.97
N GLY A 108 13.56 -2.94 -13.89
CA GLY A 108 13.85 -1.53 -14.10
C GLY A 108 13.97 -1.23 -15.60
N HIS A 109 13.53 -0.06 -16.03
CA HIS A 109 13.78 0.45 -17.39
C HIS A 109 14.92 1.48 -17.43
N ASP A 110 15.47 1.80 -16.26
CA ASP A 110 16.57 2.74 -16.03
C ASP A 110 17.36 2.31 -14.79
N ASP A 111 18.37 3.09 -14.39
CA ASP A 111 19.25 2.79 -13.26
C ASP A 111 18.58 2.89 -11.87
N ARG A 112 17.27 3.10 -11.81
CA ARG A 112 16.55 3.20 -10.53
C ARG A 112 16.30 1.83 -9.93
N GLU A 113 16.64 1.71 -8.65
CA GLU A 113 16.38 0.50 -7.85
C GLU A 113 14.89 0.14 -7.83
N THR A 114 14.58 -1.13 -7.97
CA THR A 114 13.23 -1.68 -7.94
C THR A 114 12.98 -2.49 -6.67
N VAL A 115 11.72 -2.78 -6.37
CA VAL A 115 11.37 -3.69 -5.26
C VAL A 115 11.89 -5.11 -5.50
N ARG A 116 12.15 -5.49 -6.75
CA ARG A 116 12.71 -6.80 -7.09
C ARG A 116 14.17 -6.92 -6.65
N ASP A 117 14.94 -5.85 -6.80
CA ASP A 117 16.37 -5.81 -6.45
C ASP A 117 16.60 -5.94 -4.94
N LEU A 118 15.59 -5.61 -4.12
CA LEU A 118 15.64 -5.76 -2.67
C LEU A 118 15.51 -7.22 -2.20
N ILE A 119 15.18 -8.16 -3.09
CA ILE A 119 14.90 -9.55 -2.73
C ILE A 119 15.90 -10.47 -3.43
N PRO A 120 16.96 -10.93 -2.75
CA PRO A 120 18.01 -11.77 -3.34
C PRO A 120 17.59 -13.24 -3.47
N LEU A 121 16.36 -13.48 -3.93
CA LEU A 121 15.86 -14.83 -4.19
C LEU A 121 15.75 -15.08 -5.69
N PRO A 122 16.00 -16.30 -6.16
CA PRO A 122 15.81 -16.66 -7.56
C PRO A 122 14.32 -16.65 -7.96
N GLY A 123 14.07 -16.64 -9.26
CA GLY A 123 12.73 -16.73 -9.83
C GLY A 123 12.11 -15.38 -10.16
N HIS A 124 11.02 -15.43 -10.93
CA HIS A 124 10.32 -14.24 -11.38
C HIS A 124 9.27 -13.82 -10.36
N LEU A 125 9.62 -12.84 -9.52
CA LEU A 125 8.73 -12.24 -8.53
C LEU A 125 8.33 -10.85 -8.98
N TYR A 126 7.05 -10.50 -8.82
CA TYR A 126 6.53 -9.19 -9.17
C TYR A 126 5.65 -8.62 -8.05
N PRO A 127 5.52 -7.30 -7.96
CA PRO A 127 4.74 -6.66 -6.91
C PRO A 127 3.24 -6.80 -7.14
N VAL A 128 2.49 -7.06 -6.07
CA VAL A 128 1.03 -7.06 -6.02
C VAL A 128 0.54 -5.63 -5.81
N GLY A 129 0.19 -4.98 -6.91
CA GLY A 129 -0.10 -3.56 -6.93
C GLY A 129 1.15 -2.70 -6.80
N ARG A 130 0.95 -1.41 -6.59
CA ARG A 130 2.05 -0.44 -6.58
C ARG A 130 1.95 0.48 -5.36
N LEU A 131 3.10 1.00 -4.95
CA LEU A 131 3.28 2.22 -4.18
C LEU A 131 4.06 3.20 -5.05
N ASP A 132 3.74 4.48 -4.93
CA ASP A 132 4.48 5.52 -5.64
C ASP A 132 5.96 5.55 -5.21
N TRP A 133 6.80 6.17 -6.03
CA TRP A 133 8.22 6.37 -5.77
C TRP A 133 8.50 6.96 -4.38
N ASP A 134 7.73 7.98 -4.02
CA ASP A 134 7.83 8.75 -2.79
C ASP A 134 6.96 8.20 -1.63
N SER A 135 6.34 7.03 -1.81
CA SER A 135 5.55 6.32 -0.80
C SER A 135 6.29 5.09 -0.29
N GLU A 136 6.00 4.69 0.94
CA GLU A 136 6.68 3.57 1.59
C GLU A 136 5.70 2.61 2.27
N GLY A 137 6.22 1.49 2.78
CA GLY A 137 5.45 0.51 3.55
C GLY A 137 5.24 -0.81 2.84
N LEU A 138 4.22 -1.55 3.25
CA LEU A 138 3.97 -2.92 2.83
C LEU A 138 3.72 -3.04 1.33
N ILE A 139 4.49 -3.90 0.68
CA ILE A 139 4.22 -4.43 -0.65
C ILE A 139 4.35 -5.95 -0.61
N LEU A 140 3.42 -6.66 -1.25
CA LEU A 140 3.48 -8.10 -1.43
C LEU A 140 4.17 -8.38 -2.76
N MET A 141 5.14 -9.29 -2.75
CA MET A 141 5.82 -9.81 -3.94
C MET A 141 5.47 -11.28 -4.10
N THR A 142 5.15 -11.73 -5.32
CA THR A 142 4.79 -13.12 -5.59
C THR A 142 4.94 -13.45 -7.07
N ASN A 143 4.92 -14.74 -7.40
CA ASN A 143 4.73 -15.30 -8.74
C ASN A 143 3.30 -15.86 -8.94
N ASP A 144 2.38 -15.72 -7.94
CA ASP A 144 0.98 -16.12 -8.03
C ASP A 144 0.13 -15.01 -8.68
N GLY A 145 -0.15 -15.18 -9.97
CA GLY A 145 -0.95 -14.22 -10.74
C GLY A 145 -2.44 -14.21 -10.40
N GLU A 146 -2.95 -15.27 -9.81
CA GLU A 146 -4.37 -15.35 -9.43
C GLU A 146 -4.61 -14.57 -8.15
N LEU A 147 -3.74 -14.77 -7.14
CA LEU A 147 -3.76 -13.97 -5.93
C LEU A 147 -3.52 -12.49 -6.24
N THR A 148 -2.58 -12.19 -7.16
CA THR A 148 -2.32 -10.81 -7.59
C THR A 148 -3.58 -10.15 -8.16
N ASN A 149 -4.29 -10.83 -9.08
CA ASN A 149 -5.53 -10.33 -9.64
C ASN A 149 -6.60 -10.14 -8.54
N LYS A 150 -6.74 -11.10 -7.63
CA LYS A 150 -7.70 -11.02 -6.52
C LYS A 150 -7.45 -9.81 -5.63
N LEU A 151 -6.20 -9.54 -5.25
CA LEU A 151 -5.85 -8.44 -4.34
C LEU A 151 -5.83 -7.05 -4.99
N THR A 152 -5.68 -6.99 -6.33
CA THR A 152 -5.54 -5.72 -7.04
C THR A 152 -6.79 -5.27 -7.77
N HIS A 153 -7.63 -6.20 -8.23
CA HIS A 153 -8.80 -5.85 -9.02
C HIS A 153 -9.92 -5.25 -8.16
N PRO A 154 -10.47 -4.09 -8.54
CA PRO A 154 -11.46 -3.36 -7.72
C PRO A 154 -12.70 -4.16 -7.33
N LYS A 155 -13.15 -5.10 -8.19
CA LYS A 155 -14.34 -5.93 -7.94
C LYS A 155 -14.29 -6.75 -6.65
N PHE A 156 -13.09 -7.06 -6.15
CA PHE A 156 -12.91 -7.85 -4.94
C PHE A 156 -12.87 -7.01 -3.65
N GLY A 157 -12.81 -5.69 -3.76
CA GLY A 157 -12.96 -4.76 -2.63
C GLY A 157 -11.88 -4.88 -1.53
N HIS A 158 -10.72 -5.45 -1.82
CA HIS A 158 -9.67 -5.61 -0.82
C HIS A 158 -9.17 -4.27 -0.31
N GLN A 159 -9.40 -4.03 0.98
CA GLN A 159 -9.00 -2.79 1.64
C GLN A 159 -7.50 -2.69 1.81
N LYS A 160 -7.01 -1.46 1.70
CA LYS A 160 -5.63 -1.08 2.00
C LYS A 160 -5.65 -0.01 3.08
N GLU A 161 -4.80 -0.13 4.06
CA GLU A 161 -4.68 0.81 5.18
C GLU A 161 -3.37 1.58 5.11
N TYR A 162 -3.47 2.88 5.27
CA TYR A 162 -2.34 3.80 5.21
C TYR A 162 -2.27 4.66 6.46
N ARG A 163 -1.05 4.95 6.89
CA ARG A 163 -0.72 6.02 7.81
C ARG A 163 -0.16 7.17 6.99
N VAL A 164 -0.82 8.32 7.06
CA VAL A 164 -0.52 9.47 6.21
C VAL A 164 -0.17 10.66 7.07
N LEU A 165 0.99 11.27 6.84
CA LEU A 165 1.35 12.55 7.44
C LEU A 165 0.92 13.68 6.52
N VAL A 166 0.05 14.53 7.01
CA VAL A 166 -0.38 15.77 6.35
C VAL A 166 0.32 16.97 6.99
N ALA A 167 0.52 18.04 6.21
CA ALA A 167 1.33 19.20 6.62
C ALA A 167 0.74 20.03 7.77
N ARG A 168 -0.55 19.86 8.06
CA ARG A 168 -1.26 20.57 9.13
C ARG A 168 -2.36 19.69 9.74
N LYS A 169 -2.86 20.07 10.92
CA LYS A 169 -3.99 19.38 11.56
C LYS A 169 -5.25 19.55 10.67
N PRO A 170 -5.90 18.43 10.29
CA PRO A 170 -7.20 18.51 9.62
C PRO A 170 -8.29 18.95 10.58
N ASP A 171 -9.29 19.65 10.08
CA ASP A 171 -10.55 19.87 10.78
C ASP A 171 -11.57 18.75 10.46
N ASP A 172 -12.68 18.73 11.20
CA ASP A 172 -13.70 17.69 11.05
C ASP A 172 -14.38 17.74 9.67
N LYS A 173 -14.58 18.94 9.11
CA LYS A 173 -15.19 19.13 7.78
C LYS A 173 -14.31 18.55 6.68
N GLN A 174 -12.98 18.75 6.77
CA GLN A 174 -12.02 18.17 5.84
C GLN A 174 -12.01 16.64 5.91
N LEU A 175 -12.01 16.07 7.14
CA LEU A 175 -12.08 14.62 7.33
C LEU A 175 -13.39 14.03 6.82
N ASP A 176 -14.52 14.67 7.07
CA ASP A 176 -15.83 14.22 6.59
C ASP A 176 -15.95 14.31 5.06
N THR A 177 -15.36 15.31 4.46
CA THR A 177 -15.30 15.44 2.99
C THR A 177 -14.45 14.32 2.41
N TRP A 178 -13.30 14.01 3.01
CA TRP A 178 -12.47 12.88 2.59
C TRP A 178 -13.20 11.54 2.70
N ARG A 179 -13.93 11.32 3.82
CA ARG A 179 -14.71 10.08 4.04
C ARG A 179 -15.78 9.85 2.98
N ARG A 180 -16.48 10.93 2.57
CA ARG A 180 -17.55 10.87 1.54
C ARG A 180 -17.02 10.70 0.12
N GLY A 181 -15.74 10.95 -0.09
CA GLY A 181 -15.10 10.98 -1.39
C GLY A 181 -15.25 12.35 -2.08
N VAL A 182 -14.27 12.66 -2.92
CA VAL A 182 -14.16 13.92 -3.67
C VAL A 182 -14.03 13.65 -5.16
N VAL A 183 -14.32 14.64 -6.00
CA VAL A 183 -14.05 14.60 -7.43
C VAL A 183 -12.60 15.02 -7.63
N LEU A 184 -11.80 14.16 -8.31
CA LEU A 184 -10.42 14.41 -8.62
C LEU A 184 -10.27 15.32 -9.84
N GLU A 185 -9.04 15.76 -10.11
CA GLU A 185 -8.74 16.69 -11.25
C GLU A 185 -9.12 16.07 -12.62
N ASP A 186 -9.12 14.74 -12.74
CA ASP A 186 -9.55 14.01 -13.95
C ASP A 186 -11.07 13.85 -14.10
N GLY A 187 -11.86 14.39 -13.16
CA GLY A 187 -13.32 14.29 -13.12
C GLY A 187 -13.86 13.04 -12.40
N ASP A 188 -13.00 12.11 -12.05
CA ASP A 188 -13.38 10.87 -11.39
C ASP A 188 -13.68 11.10 -9.90
N LYS A 189 -14.86 10.67 -9.45
CA LYS A 189 -15.18 10.65 -8.01
C LYS A 189 -14.48 9.49 -7.31
N THR A 190 -13.86 9.77 -6.15
CA THR A 190 -13.30 8.72 -5.29
C THR A 190 -14.42 7.99 -4.54
N ALA A 191 -14.19 6.69 -4.30
CA ALA A 191 -15.04 5.93 -3.40
C ALA A 191 -14.92 6.43 -1.95
N PRO A 192 -15.93 6.20 -1.10
CA PRO A 192 -15.85 6.48 0.32
C PRO A 192 -14.65 5.76 0.98
N ALA A 193 -14.03 6.42 1.95
CA ALA A 193 -12.90 5.89 2.70
C ALA A 193 -13.13 6.06 4.22
N ASP A 194 -12.54 5.17 5.03
CA ASP A 194 -12.46 5.41 6.49
C ASP A 194 -11.24 6.27 6.77
N VAL A 195 -11.48 7.47 7.33
CA VAL A 195 -10.41 8.43 7.62
C VAL A 195 -10.54 8.92 9.05
N SER A 196 -9.46 8.80 9.81
CA SER A 196 -9.43 9.22 11.21
C SER A 196 -8.12 9.90 11.59
N PHE A 197 -8.19 10.87 12.48
CA PHE A 197 -7.04 11.52 13.08
C PHE A 197 -6.34 10.53 14.05
N ILE A 198 -5.01 10.49 14.03
CA ILE A 198 -4.20 9.66 14.94
C ILE A 198 -3.53 10.55 16.00
N SER A 199 -2.67 11.48 15.56
CA SER A 199 -1.85 12.30 16.47
C SER A 199 -1.24 13.47 15.74
N MET A 200 -0.80 14.47 16.49
CA MET A 200 0.03 15.55 15.96
C MET A 200 1.47 15.10 15.73
N SER A 201 2.15 15.74 14.78
CA SER A 201 3.57 15.54 14.46
C SER A 201 4.17 16.89 14.05
N GLY A 202 4.70 17.62 15.01
CA GLY A 202 5.09 19.03 14.83
C GLY A 202 3.90 19.88 14.40
N LYS A 203 4.02 20.63 13.30
CA LYS A 203 2.92 21.41 12.70
C LYS A 203 1.94 20.52 11.91
N GLY A 204 2.34 19.30 11.53
CA GLY A 204 1.56 18.34 10.79
C GLY A 204 0.76 17.39 11.68
N ALA A 205 0.04 16.49 11.04
CA ALA A 205 -0.77 15.47 11.71
C ALA A 205 -0.70 14.13 11.00
N TRP A 206 -0.67 13.04 11.77
CA TRP A 206 -0.88 11.70 11.29
C TRP A 206 -2.37 11.40 11.21
N ILE A 207 -2.81 10.91 10.07
CA ILE A 207 -4.15 10.37 9.84
C ILE A 207 -4.07 8.92 9.38
N ARG A 208 -5.09 8.15 9.68
CA ARG A 208 -5.33 6.79 9.16
C ARG A 208 -6.28 6.90 7.98
N VAL A 209 -5.97 6.22 6.88
CA VAL A 209 -6.83 6.15 5.71
C VAL A 209 -6.99 4.68 5.34
N ILE A 210 -8.25 4.17 5.30
CA ILE A 210 -8.58 2.85 4.79
C ILE A 210 -9.46 3.01 3.55
N MET A 211 -9.07 2.37 2.46
CA MET A 211 -9.76 2.47 1.17
C MET A 211 -9.76 1.13 0.42
N GLY A 212 -10.83 0.86 -0.32
CA GLY A 212 -10.99 -0.34 -1.16
C GLY A 212 -10.46 -0.18 -2.58
N GLU A 213 -10.14 1.03 -2.99
CA GLU A 213 -9.64 1.36 -4.31
C GLU A 213 -8.18 1.86 -4.28
N GLY A 214 -7.64 2.32 -5.38
CA GLY A 214 -6.27 2.84 -5.44
C GLY A 214 -6.01 3.50 -6.78
N LYS A 215 -6.66 4.65 -7.04
CA LYS A 215 -6.39 5.47 -8.22
C LYS A 215 -4.98 6.06 -8.14
N LYS A 216 -4.45 6.48 -9.28
CA LYS A 216 -3.09 7.06 -9.35
C LYS A 216 -2.97 8.25 -8.41
N ARG A 217 -2.03 8.17 -7.44
CA ARG A 217 -1.72 9.20 -6.44
C ARG A 217 -2.92 9.73 -5.64
N GLN A 218 -4.01 8.98 -5.56
CA GLN A 218 -5.30 9.38 -4.98
C GLN A 218 -5.17 10.08 -3.61
N ILE A 219 -4.45 9.49 -2.66
CA ILE A 219 -4.27 10.06 -1.31
C ILE A 219 -3.63 11.46 -1.38
N ARG A 220 -2.66 11.68 -2.28
CA ARG A 220 -1.99 12.98 -2.43
C ARG A 220 -2.88 14.01 -3.09
N GLU A 221 -3.63 13.59 -4.09
CA GLU A 221 -4.55 14.45 -4.83
C GLU A 221 -5.71 14.90 -3.95
N VAL A 222 -6.35 13.97 -3.24
CA VAL A 222 -7.39 14.28 -2.25
C VAL A 222 -6.85 15.22 -1.16
N GLY A 223 -5.65 14.92 -0.63
CA GLY A 223 -5.01 15.81 0.35
C GLY A 223 -4.78 17.22 -0.19
N LYS A 224 -4.32 17.36 -1.44
CA LYS A 224 -4.14 18.66 -2.14
C LYS A 224 -5.47 19.40 -2.24
N LEU A 225 -6.53 18.76 -2.74
CA LEU A 225 -7.86 19.35 -2.93
C LEU A 225 -8.48 19.82 -1.61
N LEU A 226 -8.26 19.08 -0.53
CA LEU A 226 -8.74 19.45 0.82
C LEU A 226 -7.84 20.45 1.55
N GLY A 227 -6.75 20.91 0.90
CA GLY A 227 -5.79 21.83 1.53
C GLY A 227 -4.98 21.15 2.64
N LEU A 228 -4.80 19.84 2.61
CA LEU A 228 -4.01 19.01 3.50
C LEU A 228 -2.83 18.37 2.76
N PRO A 229 -1.80 19.13 2.35
CA PRO A 229 -0.68 18.58 1.59
C PRO A 229 -0.07 17.36 2.26
N VAL A 230 0.07 16.27 1.52
CA VAL A 230 0.59 15.00 2.04
C VAL A 230 2.11 15.00 2.00
N VAL A 231 2.72 14.85 3.17
CA VAL A 231 4.18 14.81 3.38
C VAL A 231 4.72 13.39 3.27
N LYS A 232 4.02 12.41 3.89
CA LYS A 232 4.48 11.02 3.96
C LYS A 232 3.31 10.05 3.88
N ILE A 233 3.51 8.93 3.17
CA ILE A 233 2.53 7.83 3.07
C ILE A 233 3.23 6.54 3.44
N ILE A 234 2.65 5.79 4.39
CA ILE A 234 3.11 4.46 4.79
C ILE A 234 1.93 3.50 4.65
N ARG A 235 2.02 2.51 3.77
CA ARG A 235 1.00 1.45 3.70
C ARG A 235 1.25 0.41 4.80
N LEU A 236 0.27 0.24 5.68
CA LEU A 236 0.36 -0.66 6.83
C LEU A 236 -0.30 -2.03 6.58
N ARG A 237 -1.30 -2.11 5.67
CA ARG A 237 -2.08 -3.32 5.46
C ARG A 237 -2.56 -3.45 4.01
N ILE A 238 -2.62 -4.68 3.53
CA ILE A 238 -3.25 -5.09 2.26
C ILE A 238 -4.15 -6.30 2.58
N GLY A 239 -5.48 -6.17 2.42
CA GLY A 239 -6.39 -7.23 2.86
C GLY A 239 -6.19 -7.57 4.32
N THR A 240 -5.85 -8.82 4.63
CA THR A 240 -5.52 -9.31 5.98
C THR A 240 -4.05 -9.14 6.34
N LEU A 241 -3.15 -9.04 5.34
CA LEU A 241 -1.71 -8.95 5.54
C LEU A 241 -1.29 -7.59 6.13
N LYS A 242 -0.59 -7.63 7.25
CA LYS A 242 -0.08 -6.45 7.96
C LYS A 242 1.43 -6.30 7.78
N LEU A 243 1.91 -5.06 7.77
CA LEU A 243 3.34 -4.72 7.73
C LEU A 243 4.09 -5.31 8.95
N GLY A 244 3.44 -5.32 10.11
CA GLY A 244 4.05 -5.82 11.36
C GLY A 244 5.27 -5.01 11.78
N SER A 245 6.31 -5.73 12.22
CA SER A 245 7.58 -5.16 12.70
C SER A 245 8.63 -4.93 11.61
N LEU A 246 8.31 -5.18 10.33
CA LEU A 246 9.25 -4.96 9.23
C LEU A 246 9.74 -3.52 9.20
N LYS A 247 11.04 -3.34 9.05
CA LYS A 247 11.70 -2.04 8.85
C LYS A 247 11.91 -1.78 7.34
N PRO A 248 12.16 -0.53 6.92
CA PRO A 248 12.48 -0.22 5.53
C PRO A 248 13.54 -1.16 4.97
N ARG A 249 13.32 -1.69 3.74
CA ARG A 249 14.13 -2.67 3.00
C ARG A 249 14.09 -4.10 3.56
N GLN A 250 13.47 -4.36 4.71
CA GLN A 250 13.32 -5.72 5.23
C GLN A 250 12.16 -6.43 4.53
N TRP A 251 12.34 -7.72 4.34
CA TRP A 251 11.36 -8.62 3.80
C TRP A 251 11.31 -9.93 4.59
N ARG A 252 10.21 -10.65 4.46
CA ARG A 252 10.02 -11.99 4.99
C ARG A 252 9.07 -12.80 4.11
N HIS A 253 9.15 -14.09 4.17
CA HIS A 253 8.11 -14.95 3.63
C HIS A 253 6.80 -14.77 4.41
N LEU A 254 5.67 -15.00 3.76
CA LEU A 254 4.39 -15.14 4.43
C LEU A 254 4.29 -16.50 5.10
N THR A 255 3.56 -16.58 6.19
CA THR A 255 3.16 -17.85 6.79
C THR A 255 2.05 -18.50 5.96
N GLU A 256 1.83 -19.81 6.14
CA GLU A 256 0.74 -20.53 5.46
C GLU A 256 -0.63 -19.91 5.78
N ASP A 257 -0.84 -19.54 7.03
CA ASP A 257 -2.10 -18.95 7.48
C ASP A 257 -2.33 -17.57 6.81
N GLU A 258 -1.30 -16.72 6.72
CA GLU A 258 -1.38 -15.46 6.00
C GLU A 258 -1.75 -15.66 4.52
N VAL A 259 -1.18 -16.67 3.87
CA VAL A 259 -1.51 -16.99 2.48
C VAL A 259 -2.95 -17.51 2.34
N LYS A 260 -3.39 -18.42 3.21
CA LYS A 260 -4.77 -18.93 3.23
C LYS A 260 -5.77 -17.79 3.46
N GLU A 261 -5.51 -16.90 4.41
CA GLU A 261 -6.34 -15.72 4.66
C GLU A 261 -6.42 -14.79 3.44
N LEU A 262 -5.30 -14.50 2.78
CA LEU A 262 -5.27 -13.68 1.57
C LEU A 262 -6.03 -14.33 0.41
N LYS A 263 -5.99 -15.66 0.31
CA LYS A 263 -6.74 -16.43 -0.67
C LYS A 263 -8.23 -16.52 -0.33
N GLY A 264 -8.64 -16.13 0.90
CA GLY A 264 -10.01 -16.24 1.38
C GLY A 264 -10.41 -17.71 1.65
N GLU A 265 -9.45 -18.57 1.79
CA GLU A 265 -9.63 -19.91 2.31
C GLU A 265 -9.81 -19.75 3.82
N LYS A 266 -10.98 -20.12 4.36
CA LYS A 266 -11.32 -19.94 5.78
C LYS A 266 -10.33 -20.69 6.67
N GLY A 267 -9.26 -20.04 7.07
CA GLY A 267 -8.66 -20.28 8.37
C GLY A 267 -9.69 -19.89 9.42
N LYS A 268 -9.74 -20.56 10.56
CA LYS A 268 -10.61 -20.18 11.69
C LYS A 268 -10.43 -18.67 11.91
N MET A 269 -11.45 -17.89 11.54
CA MET A 269 -11.50 -16.48 11.92
C MET A 269 -11.46 -16.46 13.45
N MET A 270 -10.35 -16.02 14.01
CA MET A 270 -10.40 -15.38 15.30
C MET A 270 -11.30 -14.15 15.08
N GLU A 271 -12.56 -14.27 15.48
CA GLU A 271 -13.40 -13.11 15.70
C GLU A 271 -12.57 -12.15 16.55
N VAL A 272 -12.11 -11.08 15.94
CA VAL A 272 -11.67 -9.93 16.71
C VAL A 272 -12.95 -9.40 17.32
N ARG A 273 -13.27 -9.93 18.51
CA ARG A 273 -14.30 -9.33 19.35
C ARG A 273 -13.95 -7.86 19.44
N SER A 274 -14.77 -7.04 18.81
CA SER A 274 -14.76 -5.62 19.05
C SER A 274 -14.86 -5.47 20.57
N VAL A 275 -13.75 -5.08 21.19
CA VAL A 275 -13.77 -4.64 22.59
C VAL A 275 -14.66 -3.42 22.58
N ARG A 276 -15.93 -3.62 22.91
CA ARG A 276 -16.80 -2.51 23.28
C ARG A 276 -16.12 -1.83 24.45
N ILE A 277 -15.54 -0.68 24.21
CA ILE A 277 -15.13 0.21 25.29
C ILE A 277 -16.44 0.48 26.05
N PRO A 278 -16.55 0.08 27.32
CA PRO A 278 -17.74 0.38 28.09
C PRO A 278 -17.85 1.89 28.14
N ASP A 279 -18.96 2.41 27.64
CA ASP A 279 -19.37 3.80 27.79
C ASP A 279 -19.45 4.07 29.31
N LYS A 280 -18.39 4.70 29.86
CA LYS A 280 -18.41 5.18 31.22
C LYS A 280 -19.43 6.31 31.30
N ARG A 281 -20.72 5.95 31.38
CA ARG A 281 -21.74 6.88 31.88
C ARG A 281 -21.32 7.20 33.30
N LEU A 282 -20.91 8.43 33.51
CA LEU A 282 -20.69 9.01 34.83
C LEU A 282 -21.90 8.71 35.70
N HIS A 283 -21.74 7.96 36.77
CA HIS A 283 -22.76 7.76 37.76
C HIS A 283 -23.20 9.14 38.31
N PRO A 284 -24.50 9.35 38.62
CA PRO A 284 -25.02 10.64 39.08
C PRO A 284 -24.43 11.16 40.41
N THR A 285 -23.58 10.37 41.07
CA THR A 285 -22.96 10.68 42.37
C THR A 285 -21.65 11.47 42.32
N ASP A 286 -21.07 11.67 41.13
CA ASP A 286 -19.77 12.36 40.97
C ASP A 286 -19.92 13.85 40.57
N ARG A 287 -20.95 14.53 41.08
CA ARG A 287 -21.03 16.00 40.99
C ARG A 287 -20.09 16.60 42.05
N PRO A 288 -19.09 17.40 41.69
CA PRO A 288 -18.29 18.11 42.65
C PRO A 288 -19.19 19.07 43.45
N LYS A 289 -19.11 18.97 44.79
CA LYS A 289 -19.84 19.84 45.71
C LYS A 289 -19.49 21.30 45.39
N ARG A 290 -20.49 22.12 45.10
CA ARG A 290 -20.35 23.57 44.92
C ARG A 290 -19.68 24.19 46.16
N ALA A 291 -18.57 24.89 45.94
CA ALA A 291 -17.91 25.72 46.96
C ALA A 291 -18.87 26.87 47.39
N PRO A 292 -18.85 27.27 48.68
CA PRO A 292 -19.73 28.30 49.19
C PRO A 292 -19.35 29.68 48.62
N ASN A 293 -20.40 30.40 48.21
CA ASN A 293 -20.37 31.75 47.65
C ASN A 293 -19.79 32.75 48.66
N LYS A 294 -18.56 33.22 48.43
CA LYS A 294 -18.06 34.39 49.17
C LYS A 294 -18.64 35.66 48.56
N LYS A 295 -19.46 36.37 49.40
CA LYS A 295 -20.01 37.69 49.11
C LYS A 295 -18.88 38.66 48.78
N VAL A 296 -18.88 39.22 47.58
CA VAL A 296 -17.98 40.34 47.22
C VAL A 296 -18.69 41.64 47.57
N ALA A 297 -18.10 42.41 48.46
CA ALA A 297 -18.55 43.71 48.87
C ALA A 297 -18.46 44.72 47.71
N THR A 298 -19.54 45.46 47.53
CA THR A 298 -19.64 46.58 46.61
C THR A 298 -18.80 47.76 47.15
N ILE A 299 -17.82 48.20 46.39
CA ILE A 299 -17.18 49.48 46.59
C ILE A 299 -17.49 50.39 45.40
N ASN A 300 -18.38 51.34 45.67
CA ASN A 300 -18.57 52.52 44.84
C ASN A 300 -17.35 53.43 44.93
N ARG A 301 -16.80 53.85 43.80
CA ARG A 301 -16.08 55.13 43.67
C ARG A 301 -16.24 55.70 42.28
N ASN A 302 -16.94 56.81 42.26
CA ASN A 302 -17.06 57.81 41.22
C ASN A 302 -15.77 58.53 40.89
N GLN A 303 -15.83 59.29 39.81
CA GLN A 303 -14.91 60.32 39.28
C GLN A 303 -13.79 59.75 38.42
N GLY A 304 -13.63 60.01 37.13
CA GLY A 304 -13.79 61.29 36.43
C GLY A 304 -12.40 61.59 35.82
N GLU A 305 -12.37 61.64 34.54
CA GLU A 305 -11.47 62.54 33.77
C GLU A 305 -11.21 62.00 32.36
N ARG A 306 -11.77 62.68 31.37
CA ARG A 306 -11.18 62.77 29.99
C ARG A 306 -10.07 63.83 30.08
N PRO A 307 -9.06 63.88 29.26
CA PRO A 307 -8.92 64.12 27.82
C PRO A 307 -7.52 63.74 27.30
N PRO A 308 -7.02 64.29 26.16
CA PRO A 308 -7.57 65.01 25.03
C PRO A 308 -7.09 64.49 23.63
N THR A 309 -7.79 64.94 22.63
CA THR A 309 -7.45 64.89 21.19
C THR A 309 -6.31 65.85 20.83
N LYS A 310 -5.45 65.41 19.84
CA LYS A 310 -4.72 66.24 18.84
C LYS A 310 -4.55 65.36 17.61
N SER A 311 -5.16 65.61 16.48
CA SER A 311 -5.08 66.62 15.41
C SER A 311 -3.80 66.56 14.60
N SER A 312 -4.05 66.28 13.31
CA SER A 312 -3.48 66.87 12.10
C SER A 312 -2.11 66.40 11.58
N SER A 313 -2.21 65.83 10.40
CA SER A 313 -1.66 66.30 9.13
C SER A 313 -0.18 66.15 8.90
N GLU A 314 0.18 65.40 7.86
CA GLU A 314 0.87 65.98 6.72
C GLU A 314 0.98 64.98 5.58
N ARG A 315 0.56 65.44 4.40
CA ARG A 315 0.82 64.89 3.08
C ARG A 315 2.22 65.27 2.66
N VAL A 316 2.85 64.47 1.82
CA VAL A 316 3.68 64.82 0.61
C VAL A 316 4.02 63.49 -0.04
N SER A 317 3.51 63.09 -1.18
CA SER A 317 3.77 63.41 -2.61
C SER A 317 5.13 62.98 -3.14
N GLU A 318 5.00 62.32 -4.30
CA GLU A 318 5.97 62.20 -5.39
C GLU A 318 7.13 61.20 -5.26
N ASP A 319 7.57 60.44 -6.24
CA ASP A 319 7.54 60.63 -7.67
C ASP A 319 7.83 59.32 -8.42
N ARG A 320 7.50 59.34 -9.69
CA ARG A 320 7.75 58.43 -10.81
C ARG A 320 9.22 58.18 -11.12
N SER A 321 9.57 57.00 -11.62
CA SER A 321 10.11 56.84 -13.00
C SER A 321 10.67 55.43 -13.19
N ARG A 322 10.15 54.71 -14.18
CA ARG A 322 10.69 54.41 -15.51
C ARG A 322 12.11 53.81 -15.60
N LYS A 323 12.17 52.56 -16.08
CA LYS A 323 12.84 52.10 -17.34
C LYS A 323 12.98 50.60 -17.29
N LYS A 324 12.39 49.80 -18.18
CA LYS A 324 12.73 49.39 -19.57
C LYS A 324 14.20 48.99 -19.81
N ARG A 325 14.29 47.75 -20.37
CA ARG A 325 15.36 47.09 -21.16
C ARG A 325 16.19 46.09 -20.32
N ARG A 326 16.42 44.86 -20.72
CA ARG A 326 16.43 44.14 -22.03
C ARG A 326 15.92 42.73 -21.87
#